data_3201f8a994e83a37cb1ce800e0fd6853
#
_entry.id   3201f8a994e83a37cb1ce800e0fd6853
#
_cell.length_a   1.000
_cell.length_b   1.000
_cell.length_c   1.000
_cell.angle_alpha   90.00
_cell.angle_beta   90.00
_cell.angle_gamma   90.00
#
_symmetry.space_group_name_H-M   'P 1'
#
loop_
_entity.id
_entity.type
_entity.pdbx_description
1 polymer ?
#
loop_
_entity_poly.entity_id
_entity_poly.type
_entity_poly.pdbx_seq_one_letter_code
_entity_poly.pdbx_strand_id
1 'polypeptide(L)'
;LGFLAMLLCYAGPVSSEEDSANFINARFLYQSTFGPTPALIDQVEEVGIESWIKQQLLLPATYHRPLYDTPFSKGAQANRENAWYQIVLTSEDQLRQRMAFALSQILVVSRYGGALSSKPTGLVDYYDVLVKHAFGNYRDLLHEVAIHPAMGNYLSMMGSTKENPSTGALPDENFARELMQLFTLGLYELNLDGSVKRDPITGKPLPTYSQTDIQE
;
A
#
# COMPACT_ATOMS: atom_id res chain seq x y z
N LEU A 1 24.89 -43.40 39.89
CA LEU A 1 25.71 -42.18 39.93
C LEU A 1 25.61 -41.48 38.60
N GLY A 2 24.66 -40.53 38.50
CA GLY A 2 24.41 -39.74 37.30
C GLY A 2 25.25 -38.47 37.30
N PHE A 3 25.95 -38.24 36.21
CA PHE A 3 26.61 -36.95 35.96
C PHE A 3 25.60 -36.03 35.25
N LEU A 4 25.12 -35.03 35.98
CA LEU A 4 24.32 -33.92 35.43
C LEU A 4 25.33 -32.88 34.91
N ALA A 5 25.56 -32.84 33.61
CA ALA A 5 26.35 -31.80 32.97
C ALA A 5 25.51 -30.53 32.89
N MET A 6 25.80 -29.57 33.76
CA MET A 6 25.22 -28.24 33.77
C MET A 6 25.86 -27.45 32.62
N LEU A 7 25.14 -27.27 31.48
CA LEU A 7 25.52 -26.34 30.41
C LEU A 7 25.36 -24.92 30.97
N LEU A 8 26.42 -24.32 31.44
CA LEU A 8 26.51 -22.88 31.71
C LEU A 8 26.56 -22.19 30.33
N CYS A 9 25.41 -21.67 29.84
CA CYS A 9 25.41 -20.67 28.79
C CYS A 9 26.12 -19.41 29.36
N TYR A 10 27.34 -19.22 28.91
CA TYR A 10 28.07 -17.98 29.14
C TYR A 10 27.45 -16.90 28.27
N ALA A 11 26.45 -16.18 28.80
CA ALA A 11 26.04 -14.92 28.22
C ALA A 11 27.12 -13.90 28.60
N GLY A 12 28.05 -13.63 27.68
CA GLY A 12 28.98 -12.50 27.84
C GLY A 12 28.20 -11.20 27.99
N PRO A 13 28.75 -10.15 28.59
CA PRO A 13 28.10 -8.85 28.64
C PRO A 13 27.97 -8.34 27.23
N VAL A 14 26.75 -8.33 26.71
CA VAL A 14 26.40 -7.67 25.44
C VAL A 14 26.56 -6.17 25.70
N SER A 15 27.31 -5.47 24.86
CA SER A 15 27.53 -4.05 25.05
C SER A 15 26.20 -3.31 24.80
N SER A 16 25.74 -2.52 25.74
CA SER A 16 24.44 -1.84 25.70
C SER A 16 24.27 -0.88 24.52
N GLU A 17 25.36 -0.45 23.90
CA GLU A 17 25.34 0.42 22.70
C GLU A 17 25.09 -0.35 21.40
N GLU A 18 25.71 -1.51 21.21
CA GLU A 18 25.54 -2.38 20.04
C GLU A 18 24.14 -2.97 19.98
N ASP A 19 23.59 -3.41 21.11
CA ASP A 19 22.20 -3.85 21.22
C ASP A 19 21.21 -2.72 20.87
N SER A 20 21.52 -1.49 21.30
CA SER A 20 20.70 -0.32 21.01
C SER A 20 20.70 0.03 19.53
N ALA A 21 21.84 -0.02 18.84
CA ALA A 21 21.96 0.24 17.41
C ALA A 21 21.25 -0.84 16.58
N ASN A 22 21.46 -2.11 16.92
CA ASN A 22 20.78 -3.23 16.26
C ASN A 22 19.26 -3.16 16.44
N PHE A 23 18.78 -2.77 17.61
CA PHE A 23 17.35 -2.56 17.84
C PHE A 23 16.78 -1.43 17.00
N ILE A 24 17.49 -0.30 16.86
CA ILE A 24 17.06 0.84 16.03
C ILE A 24 17.01 0.44 14.56
N ASN A 25 18.03 -0.24 14.04
CA ASN A 25 18.12 -0.70 12.67
C ASN A 25 17.04 -1.75 12.38
N ALA A 26 16.83 -2.72 13.26
CA ALA A 26 15.77 -3.71 13.15
C ALA A 26 14.37 -3.07 13.13
N ARG A 27 14.11 -2.09 14.02
CA ARG A 27 12.85 -1.35 14.06
C ARG A 27 12.61 -0.55 12.79
N PHE A 28 13.64 0.12 12.29
CA PHE A 28 13.56 0.84 11.02
C PHE A 28 13.21 -0.10 9.86
N LEU A 29 13.92 -1.22 9.73
CA LEU A 29 13.67 -2.22 8.69
C LEU A 29 12.30 -2.88 8.82
N TYR A 30 11.81 -3.12 10.03
CA TYR A 30 10.46 -3.63 10.25
C TYR A 30 9.38 -2.69 9.70
N GLN A 31 9.61 -1.37 9.74
CA GLN A 31 8.68 -0.39 9.19
C GLN A 31 8.84 -0.18 7.68
N SER A 32 10.07 -0.24 7.18
CA SER A 32 10.42 0.10 5.79
C SER A 32 10.49 -1.08 4.82
N THR A 33 10.42 -2.33 5.33
CA THR A 33 10.47 -3.57 4.55
C THR A 33 9.37 -4.54 4.97
N PHE A 34 9.37 -5.76 4.43
CA PHE A 34 8.50 -6.85 4.90
C PHE A 34 9.12 -7.68 6.04
N GLY A 35 10.18 -7.20 6.64
CA GLY A 35 10.81 -7.74 7.84
C GLY A 35 12.32 -7.61 7.81
N PRO A 36 12.94 -7.34 8.98
CA PRO A 36 14.39 -7.31 9.10
C PRO A 36 14.97 -8.71 8.92
N THR A 37 16.04 -8.83 8.13
CA THR A 37 16.91 -9.99 8.10
C THR A 37 18.27 -9.63 8.70
N PRO A 38 19.06 -10.58 9.22
CA PRO A 38 20.41 -10.27 9.71
C PRO A 38 21.23 -9.52 8.68
N ALA A 39 21.24 -9.96 7.43
CA ALA A 39 21.97 -9.31 6.34
C ALA A 39 21.52 -7.86 6.06
N LEU A 40 20.22 -7.56 6.19
CA LEU A 40 19.70 -6.18 6.05
C LEU A 40 20.07 -5.32 7.24
N ILE A 41 20.11 -5.87 8.44
CA ILE A 41 20.55 -5.17 9.66
C ILE A 41 22.02 -4.78 9.49
N ASP A 42 22.88 -5.74 9.12
CA ASP A 42 24.31 -5.52 8.88
C ASP A 42 24.53 -4.46 7.78
N GLN A 43 23.75 -4.50 6.70
CA GLN A 43 23.81 -3.52 5.62
C GLN A 43 23.45 -2.10 6.11
N VAL A 44 22.37 -1.97 6.89
CA VAL A 44 21.98 -0.65 7.45
C VAL A 44 22.98 -0.16 8.46
N GLU A 45 23.60 -1.03 9.23
CA GLU A 45 24.69 -0.67 10.16
C GLU A 45 25.91 -0.13 9.42
N GLU A 46 26.31 -0.77 8.31
CA GLU A 46 27.45 -0.38 7.51
C GLU A 46 27.25 0.98 6.81
N VAL A 47 26.09 1.19 6.17
CA VAL A 47 25.88 2.39 5.32
C VAL A 47 25.09 3.51 6.01
N GLY A 48 24.41 3.21 7.11
CA GLY A 48 23.49 4.10 7.80
C GLY A 48 22.10 4.19 7.14
N ILE A 49 21.08 4.49 7.94
CA ILE A 49 19.66 4.55 7.53
C ILE A 49 19.44 5.50 6.34
N GLU A 50 20.01 6.71 6.39
CA GLU A 50 19.81 7.71 5.33
C GLU A 50 20.41 7.24 3.99
N SER A 51 21.58 6.65 4.01
CA SER A 51 22.22 6.13 2.79
C SER A 51 21.48 4.94 2.24
N TRP A 52 21.00 4.05 3.11
CA TRP A 52 20.18 2.91 2.72
C TRP A 52 18.87 3.36 2.04
N ILE A 53 18.17 4.35 2.58
CA ILE A 53 16.96 4.92 1.94
C ILE A 53 17.31 5.47 0.55
N LYS A 54 18.39 6.25 0.42
CA LYS A 54 18.82 6.79 -0.88
C LYS A 54 19.12 5.68 -1.90
N GLN A 55 19.76 4.60 -1.49
CA GLN A 55 19.99 3.43 -2.34
C GLN A 55 18.67 2.78 -2.78
N GLN A 56 17.74 2.55 -1.85
CA GLN A 56 16.43 1.97 -2.13
C GLN A 56 15.60 2.81 -3.12
N LEU A 57 15.67 4.13 -3.04
CA LEU A 57 14.97 5.02 -3.97
C LEU A 57 15.49 4.91 -5.42
N LEU A 58 16.74 4.50 -5.60
CA LEU A 58 17.39 4.36 -6.90
C LEU A 58 17.22 2.97 -7.53
N LEU A 59 16.82 1.97 -6.75
CA LEU A 59 16.61 0.61 -7.27
C LEU A 59 15.49 0.58 -8.33
N PRO A 60 15.67 -0.20 -9.39
CA PRO A 60 14.59 -0.45 -10.36
C PRO A 60 13.41 -1.12 -9.68
N ALA A 61 12.21 -0.84 -10.18
CA ALA A 61 10.99 -1.44 -9.66
C ALA A 61 10.89 -2.92 -10.05
N THR A 62 10.56 -3.78 -9.09
CA THR A 62 10.21 -5.18 -9.34
C THR A 62 8.70 -5.28 -9.51
N TYR A 63 8.25 -5.60 -10.74
CA TYR A 63 6.84 -5.73 -11.08
C TYR A 63 6.31 -7.14 -10.89
N HIS A 64 5.04 -7.27 -10.53
CA HIS A 64 4.36 -8.55 -10.27
C HIS A 64 3.95 -9.26 -11.56
N ARG A 65 3.63 -8.50 -12.62
CA ARG A 65 3.12 -9.03 -13.86
C ARG A 65 4.05 -10.06 -14.52
N PRO A 66 5.37 -9.85 -14.62
CA PRO A 66 6.28 -10.86 -15.21
C PRO A 66 6.28 -12.19 -14.47
N LEU A 67 6.18 -12.17 -13.14
CA LEU A 67 6.11 -13.39 -12.33
C LEU A 67 4.74 -14.05 -12.43
N TYR A 68 3.67 -13.28 -12.48
CA TYR A 68 2.34 -13.79 -12.69
C TYR A 68 2.19 -14.53 -14.02
N ASP A 69 2.79 -13.99 -15.08
CA ASP A 69 2.78 -14.61 -16.43
C ASP A 69 3.65 -15.85 -16.52
N THR A 70 4.53 -16.12 -15.52
CA THR A 70 5.32 -17.36 -15.38
C THR A 70 4.70 -18.21 -14.25
N PRO A 71 3.70 -19.04 -14.55
CA PRO A 71 2.86 -19.64 -13.53
C PRO A 71 3.57 -20.70 -12.68
N PHE A 72 3.42 -20.60 -11.37
CA PHE A 72 3.89 -21.58 -10.37
C PHE A 72 2.86 -22.68 -10.11
N SER A 73 1.60 -22.43 -10.42
CA SER A 73 0.50 -23.35 -10.13
C SER A 73 -0.53 -23.38 -11.26
N LYS A 74 -1.52 -24.26 -11.13
CA LYS A 74 -2.60 -24.39 -12.12
C LYS A 74 -3.73 -23.35 -11.98
N GLY A 75 -3.60 -22.36 -11.12
CA GLY A 75 -4.67 -21.39 -10.87
C GLY A 75 -4.18 -19.96 -10.95
N ALA A 76 -4.81 -19.15 -11.81
CA ALA A 76 -4.45 -17.75 -12.02
C ALA A 76 -4.45 -16.92 -10.72
N GLN A 77 -5.39 -17.19 -9.79
CA GLN A 77 -5.43 -16.53 -8.50
C GLN A 77 -4.24 -16.94 -7.61
N ALA A 78 -3.91 -18.23 -7.57
CA ALA A 78 -2.74 -18.70 -6.82
C ALA A 78 -1.43 -18.14 -7.39
N ASN A 79 -1.33 -17.99 -8.72
CA ASN A 79 -0.17 -17.36 -9.36
C ASN A 79 -0.02 -15.90 -8.94
N ARG A 80 -1.12 -15.14 -8.83
CA ARG A 80 -1.10 -13.76 -8.33
C ARG A 80 -0.58 -13.68 -6.89
N GLU A 81 -1.08 -14.54 -6.03
CA GLU A 81 -0.65 -14.62 -4.64
C GLU A 81 0.83 -15.05 -4.53
N ASN A 82 1.23 -16.07 -5.29
CA ASN A 82 2.62 -16.52 -5.33
C ASN A 82 3.59 -15.45 -5.84
N ALA A 83 3.23 -14.71 -6.90
CA ALA A 83 4.04 -13.61 -7.41
C ALA A 83 4.24 -12.54 -6.33
N TRP A 84 3.17 -12.18 -5.61
CA TRP A 84 3.26 -11.21 -4.51
C TRP A 84 4.18 -11.73 -3.39
N TYR A 85 3.96 -12.95 -2.90
CA TYR A 85 4.81 -13.52 -1.84
C TYR A 85 6.28 -13.64 -2.27
N GLN A 86 6.53 -14.06 -3.49
CA GLN A 86 7.91 -14.16 -3.98
C GLN A 86 8.59 -12.78 -3.96
N ILE A 87 7.93 -11.73 -4.49
CA ILE A 87 8.51 -10.40 -4.54
C ILE A 87 8.76 -9.87 -3.12
N VAL A 88 7.78 -9.91 -2.22
CA VAL A 88 7.95 -9.36 -0.87
C VAL A 88 9.01 -10.08 -0.05
N LEU A 89 9.30 -11.35 -0.38
CA LEU A 89 10.31 -12.15 0.34
C LEU A 89 11.71 -12.02 -0.28
N THR A 90 11.84 -11.71 -1.58
CA THR A 90 13.11 -11.86 -2.28
C THR A 90 13.56 -10.65 -3.10
N SER A 91 12.70 -9.66 -3.36
CA SER A 91 13.10 -8.49 -4.15
C SER A 91 14.05 -7.57 -3.38
N GLU A 92 14.92 -6.90 -4.11
CA GLU A 92 15.87 -5.94 -3.54
C GLU A 92 15.22 -4.59 -3.22
N ASP A 93 14.17 -4.20 -3.96
CA ASP A 93 13.46 -2.93 -3.83
C ASP A 93 12.41 -2.95 -2.71
N GLN A 94 12.79 -3.43 -1.52
CA GLN A 94 11.93 -3.67 -0.37
C GLN A 94 11.14 -2.43 0.07
N LEU A 95 11.77 -1.26 0.10
CA LEU A 95 11.10 -0.02 0.49
C LEU A 95 9.99 0.35 -0.50
N ARG A 96 10.21 0.15 -1.80
CA ARG A 96 9.22 0.37 -2.86
C ARG A 96 8.03 -0.57 -2.70
N GLN A 97 8.28 -1.85 -2.48
CA GLN A 97 7.24 -2.85 -2.28
C GLN A 97 6.44 -2.57 -1.01
N ARG A 98 7.10 -2.14 0.06
CA ARG A 98 6.43 -1.75 1.32
C ARG A 98 5.56 -0.50 1.14
N MET A 99 6.02 0.49 0.36
CA MET A 99 5.25 1.68 0.02
C MET A 99 4.04 1.31 -0.85
N ALA A 100 4.21 0.47 -1.88
CA ALA A 100 3.10 -0.02 -2.70
C ALA A 100 2.05 -0.76 -1.86
N PHE A 101 2.48 -1.56 -0.88
CA PHE A 101 1.59 -2.20 0.08
C PHE A 101 0.81 -1.18 0.92
N ALA A 102 1.47 -0.14 1.42
CA ALA A 102 0.79 0.93 2.17
C ALA A 102 -0.24 1.66 1.29
N LEU A 103 0.12 2.00 0.04
CA LEU A 103 -0.79 2.61 -0.93
C LEU A 103 -1.99 1.71 -1.23
N SER A 104 -1.81 0.38 -1.28
CA SER A 104 -2.90 -0.57 -1.51
C SER A 104 -3.92 -0.63 -0.36
N GLN A 105 -3.57 -0.15 0.82
CA GLN A 105 -4.50 -0.05 1.96
C GLN A 105 -5.32 1.25 1.90
N ILE A 106 -4.92 2.21 1.09
CA ILE A 106 -5.63 3.48 0.86
C ILE A 106 -6.45 3.36 -0.43
N LEU A 107 -5.79 3.04 -1.54
CA LEU A 107 -6.38 2.91 -2.88
C LEU A 107 -6.84 1.45 -3.09
N VAL A 108 -7.88 1.08 -2.35
CA VAL A 108 -8.31 -0.32 -2.21
C VAL A 108 -9.01 -0.83 -3.46
N VAL A 109 -8.64 -2.04 -3.90
CA VAL A 109 -9.37 -2.85 -4.86
C VAL A 109 -9.43 -4.29 -4.33
N SER A 110 -10.60 -4.90 -4.36
CA SER A 110 -10.79 -6.26 -3.86
C SER A 110 -11.19 -7.24 -4.96
N ARG A 111 -10.70 -8.48 -4.85
CA ARG A 111 -11.18 -9.60 -5.67
C ARG A 111 -12.58 -10.08 -5.27
N TYR A 112 -13.01 -9.79 -4.05
CA TYR A 112 -14.28 -10.24 -3.52
C TYR A 112 -15.39 -9.27 -3.91
N GLY A 113 -16.35 -9.78 -4.68
CA GLY A 113 -17.45 -9.00 -5.25
C GLY A 113 -17.22 -8.60 -6.71
N GLY A 114 -18.29 -8.68 -7.52
CA GLY A 114 -18.32 -8.24 -8.91
C GLY A 114 -17.40 -8.99 -9.88
N ALA A 115 -17.06 -8.32 -10.98
CA ALA A 115 -16.33 -8.90 -12.09
C ALA A 115 -14.85 -9.22 -11.80
N LEU A 116 -14.26 -8.62 -10.75
CA LEU A 116 -12.83 -8.78 -10.46
C LEU A 116 -12.47 -10.17 -9.92
N SER A 117 -13.43 -10.92 -9.39
CA SER A 117 -13.20 -12.29 -8.92
C SER A 117 -12.64 -13.23 -9.99
N SER A 118 -13.00 -13.00 -11.25
CA SER A 118 -12.54 -13.76 -12.41
C SER A 118 -11.43 -13.06 -13.22
N LYS A 119 -10.88 -11.94 -12.71
CA LYS A 119 -9.90 -11.12 -13.44
C LYS A 119 -8.61 -10.87 -12.62
N PRO A 120 -7.89 -11.93 -12.23
CA PRO A 120 -6.67 -11.77 -11.42
C PRO A 120 -5.58 -10.95 -12.13
N THR A 121 -5.49 -11.00 -13.45
CA THR A 121 -4.57 -10.17 -14.25
C THR A 121 -4.79 -8.68 -14.01
N GLY A 122 -6.05 -8.22 -14.02
CA GLY A 122 -6.36 -6.81 -13.76
C GLY A 122 -5.98 -6.37 -12.34
N LEU A 123 -6.03 -7.29 -11.36
CA LEU A 123 -5.58 -7.01 -10.00
C LEU A 123 -4.04 -6.93 -9.89
N VAL A 124 -3.32 -7.74 -10.68
CA VAL A 124 -1.85 -7.67 -10.77
C VAL A 124 -1.42 -6.35 -11.41
N ASP A 125 -2.00 -6.00 -12.56
CA ASP A 125 -1.70 -4.76 -13.27
C ASP A 125 -2.01 -3.54 -12.39
N TYR A 126 -3.11 -3.57 -11.64
CA TYR A 126 -3.44 -2.52 -10.69
C TYR A 126 -2.39 -2.36 -9.58
N TYR A 127 -1.92 -3.47 -9.02
CA TYR A 127 -0.89 -3.42 -7.99
C TYR A 127 0.44 -2.88 -8.56
N ASP A 128 0.76 -3.22 -9.80
CA ASP A 128 1.95 -2.71 -10.49
C ASP A 128 1.89 -1.19 -10.75
N VAL A 129 0.70 -0.59 -10.88
CA VAL A 129 0.52 0.87 -10.87
C VAL A 129 0.99 1.46 -9.53
N LEU A 130 0.64 0.82 -8.40
CA LEU A 130 1.07 1.27 -7.07
C LEU A 130 2.59 1.15 -6.90
N VAL A 131 3.19 0.07 -7.39
CA VAL A 131 4.66 -0.13 -7.40
C VAL A 131 5.35 0.94 -8.24
N LYS A 132 4.83 1.23 -9.43
CA LYS A 132 5.35 2.28 -10.34
C LYS A 132 5.38 3.64 -9.66
N HIS A 133 4.32 4.00 -8.97
CA HIS A 133 4.14 5.31 -8.35
C HIS A 133 4.55 5.38 -6.87
N ALA A 134 5.15 4.33 -6.31
CA ALA A 134 5.47 4.24 -4.89
C ALA A 134 6.29 5.43 -4.36
N PHE A 135 7.14 6.02 -5.19
CA PHE A 135 7.96 7.19 -4.88
C PHE A 135 7.66 8.39 -5.81
N GLY A 136 6.53 8.33 -6.52
CA GLY A 136 6.13 9.33 -7.49
C GLY A 136 5.23 10.43 -6.93
N ASN A 137 4.64 11.19 -7.84
CA ASN A 137 3.65 12.20 -7.49
C ASN A 137 2.28 11.56 -7.25
N TYR A 138 1.64 11.92 -6.14
CA TYR A 138 0.35 11.33 -5.74
C TYR A 138 -0.78 11.65 -6.73
N ARG A 139 -0.77 12.83 -7.36
CA ARG A 139 -1.74 13.20 -8.40
C ARG A 139 -1.63 12.30 -9.63
N ASP A 140 -0.40 11.97 -10.04
CA ASP A 140 -0.18 11.09 -11.19
C ASP A 140 -0.62 9.66 -10.86
N LEU A 141 -0.37 9.20 -9.63
CA LEU A 141 -0.90 7.94 -9.13
C LEU A 141 -2.43 7.92 -9.18
N LEU A 142 -3.10 8.96 -8.63
CA LEU A 142 -4.56 9.05 -8.65
C LEU A 142 -5.13 9.05 -10.05
N HIS A 143 -4.47 9.71 -10.99
CA HIS A 143 -4.89 9.70 -12.39
C HIS A 143 -4.83 8.29 -12.99
N GLU A 144 -3.72 7.56 -12.81
CA GLU A 144 -3.64 6.17 -13.31
C GLU A 144 -4.62 5.24 -12.60
N VAL A 145 -4.86 5.41 -11.32
CA VAL A 145 -5.87 4.66 -10.55
C VAL A 145 -7.27 4.95 -11.09
N ALA A 146 -7.60 6.22 -11.37
CA ALA A 146 -8.92 6.62 -11.84
C ALA A 146 -9.28 5.99 -13.20
N ILE A 147 -8.33 5.92 -14.12
CA ILE A 147 -8.57 5.33 -15.45
C ILE A 147 -8.33 3.81 -15.51
N HIS A 148 -7.89 3.19 -14.40
CA HIS A 148 -7.56 1.78 -14.39
C HIS A 148 -8.82 0.90 -14.43
N PRO A 149 -8.91 -0.10 -15.32
CA PRO A 149 -10.10 -0.95 -15.46
C PRO A 149 -10.51 -1.70 -14.19
N ALA A 150 -9.53 -2.07 -13.33
CA ALA A 150 -9.84 -2.72 -12.05
C ALA A 150 -10.58 -1.77 -11.11
N MET A 151 -10.17 -0.50 -11.00
CA MET A 151 -10.85 0.51 -10.19
C MET A 151 -12.22 0.82 -10.76
N GLY A 152 -12.32 1.00 -12.10
CA GLY A 152 -13.60 1.26 -12.77
C GLY A 152 -14.64 0.14 -12.55
N ASN A 153 -14.19 -1.12 -12.43
CA ASN A 153 -15.06 -2.24 -12.04
C ASN A 153 -15.38 -2.25 -10.54
N TYR A 154 -14.39 -1.97 -9.71
CA TYR A 154 -14.53 -2.08 -8.25
C TYR A 154 -15.50 -1.05 -7.68
N LEU A 155 -15.40 0.20 -8.14
CA LEU A 155 -16.25 1.31 -7.70
C LEU A 155 -17.35 1.68 -8.72
N SER A 156 -17.75 0.73 -9.56
CA SER A 156 -18.93 0.81 -10.46
C SER A 156 -18.88 1.91 -11.53
N MET A 157 -17.75 2.62 -11.70
CA MET A 157 -17.61 3.68 -12.69
C MET A 157 -17.70 3.12 -14.13
N MET A 158 -17.23 1.88 -14.35
CA MET A 158 -17.30 1.23 -15.66
C MET A 158 -18.76 0.92 -16.02
N GLY A 159 -19.23 1.55 -17.10
CA GLY A 159 -20.63 1.42 -17.55
C GLY A 159 -21.56 2.46 -16.94
N SER A 160 -21.07 3.37 -16.08
CA SER A 160 -21.83 4.54 -15.66
C SER A 160 -22.19 5.40 -16.87
N THR A 161 -23.42 5.89 -16.91
CA THR A 161 -23.94 6.75 -17.99
C THR A 161 -24.36 8.09 -17.41
N LYS A 162 -24.32 9.13 -18.23
CA LYS A 162 -24.88 10.41 -17.83
C LYS A 162 -26.36 10.31 -17.52
N GLU A 163 -26.89 11.29 -16.80
CA GLU A 163 -28.31 11.42 -16.51
C GLU A 163 -29.19 11.20 -17.73
N ASN A 164 -30.22 10.40 -17.54
CA ASN A 164 -31.26 10.17 -18.56
C ASN A 164 -32.60 10.72 -18.05
N PRO A 165 -33.00 11.91 -18.49
CA PRO A 165 -34.26 12.54 -18.06
C PRO A 165 -35.54 11.71 -18.38
N SER A 166 -35.47 10.82 -19.38
CA SER A 166 -36.61 9.98 -19.75
C SER A 166 -36.86 8.82 -18.84
N THR A 167 -35.77 8.30 -18.18
CA THR A 167 -35.87 7.14 -17.28
C THR A 167 -35.63 7.53 -15.81
N GLY A 168 -35.16 8.74 -15.54
CA GLY A 168 -34.72 9.19 -14.22
C GLY A 168 -33.40 8.54 -13.75
N ALA A 169 -32.68 7.86 -14.64
CA ALA A 169 -31.39 7.27 -14.30
C ALA A 169 -30.36 8.36 -14.07
N LEU A 170 -29.63 8.27 -12.96
CA LEU A 170 -28.53 9.17 -12.59
C LEU A 170 -27.17 8.48 -12.83
N PRO A 171 -26.08 9.24 -13.02
CA PRO A 171 -24.73 8.70 -13.04
C PRO A 171 -24.42 7.97 -11.73
N ASP A 172 -23.54 6.95 -11.79
CA ASP A 172 -23.00 6.33 -10.61
C ASP A 172 -21.94 7.26 -9.98
N GLU A 173 -22.20 7.71 -8.75
CA GLU A 173 -21.35 8.65 -8.02
C GLU A 173 -20.31 7.97 -7.14
N ASN A 174 -20.29 6.63 -7.06
CA ASN A 174 -19.52 5.89 -6.07
C ASN A 174 -18.02 6.21 -6.17
N PHE A 175 -17.44 6.16 -7.37
CA PHE A 175 -16.03 6.48 -7.56
C PHE A 175 -15.70 7.93 -7.20
N ALA A 176 -16.52 8.91 -7.64
CA ALA A 176 -16.29 10.32 -7.35
C ALA A 176 -16.33 10.58 -5.83
N ARG A 177 -17.25 9.93 -5.14
CA ARG A 177 -17.39 10.01 -3.69
C ARG A 177 -16.18 9.43 -2.97
N GLU A 178 -15.72 8.25 -3.37
CA GLU A 178 -14.52 7.62 -2.77
C GLU A 178 -13.25 8.39 -3.09
N LEU A 179 -13.14 8.98 -4.26
CA LEU A 179 -12.01 9.85 -4.62
C LEU A 179 -11.85 11.01 -3.63
N MET A 180 -12.95 11.67 -3.28
CA MET A 180 -12.92 12.80 -2.35
C MET A 180 -12.85 12.32 -0.89
N GLN A 181 -13.60 11.29 -0.52
CA GLN A 181 -13.76 10.87 0.86
C GLN A 181 -12.60 10.04 1.38
N LEU A 182 -12.20 8.98 0.65
CA LEU A 182 -11.20 8.01 1.13
C LEU A 182 -9.81 8.24 0.53
N PHE A 183 -9.75 8.73 -0.72
CA PHE A 183 -8.48 8.82 -1.42
C PHE A 183 -7.80 10.18 -1.29
N THR A 184 -8.54 11.25 -0.95
CA THR A 184 -7.96 12.61 -0.89
C THR A 184 -8.39 13.42 0.34
N LEU A 185 -9.57 14.06 0.30
CA LEU A 185 -9.93 15.16 1.20
C LEU A 185 -10.46 14.72 2.58
N GLY A 186 -11.14 13.57 2.63
CA GLY A 186 -11.94 13.20 3.80
C GLY A 186 -13.28 13.92 3.86
N LEU A 187 -14.14 13.57 4.82
CA LEU A 187 -15.49 14.12 4.94
C LEU A 187 -15.52 15.53 5.51
N TYR A 188 -14.61 15.84 6.42
CA TYR A 188 -14.63 17.10 7.19
C TYR A 188 -13.26 17.74 7.23
N GLU A 189 -13.25 19.09 7.25
CA GLU A 189 -12.03 19.84 7.50
C GLU A 189 -11.48 19.51 8.90
N LEU A 190 -10.15 19.40 8.99
CA LEU A 190 -9.46 19.10 10.23
C LEU A 190 -8.56 20.25 10.67
N ASN A 191 -8.41 20.39 11.99
CA ASN A 191 -7.36 21.19 12.60
C ASN A 191 -6.01 20.43 12.53
N LEU A 192 -4.92 21.11 12.83
CA LEU A 192 -3.58 20.51 12.84
C LEU A 192 -3.42 19.34 13.83
N ASP A 193 -4.25 19.32 14.87
CA ASP A 193 -4.28 18.25 15.88
C ASP A 193 -5.18 17.05 15.48
N GLY A 194 -5.78 17.10 14.27
CA GLY A 194 -6.69 16.08 13.77
C GLY A 194 -8.14 16.21 14.26
N SER A 195 -8.47 17.20 15.10
CA SER A 195 -9.84 17.46 15.51
C SER A 195 -10.66 18.07 14.37
N VAL A 196 -11.96 17.72 14.30
CA VAL A 196 -12.86 18.22 13.26
C VAL A 196 -13.14 19.70 13.46
N LYS A 197 -12.92 20.52 12.42
CA LYS A 197 -13.34 21.93 12.40
C LYS A 197 -14.85 22.03 12.42
N ARG A 198 -15.36 23.02 13.17
CA ARG A 198 -16.78 23.27 13.30
C ARG A 198 -17.11 24.72 12.96
N ASP A 199 -18.28 24.89 12.36
CA ASP A 199 -18.86 26.21 12.13
C ASP A 199 -19.07 26.93 13.49
N PRO A 200 -18.58 28.16 13.66
CA PRO A 200 -18.62 28.85 14.95
C PRO A 200 -20.05 29.27 15.41
N ILE A 201 -21.00 29.28 14.48
CA ILE A 201 -22.38 29.69 14.77
C ILE A 201 -23.27 28.49 15.06
N THR A 202 -23.17 27.48 14.21
CA THR A 202 -24.06 26.28 14.27
C THR A 202 -23.45 25.10 15.03
N GLY A 203 -22.14 25.09 15.29
CA GLY A 203 -21.40 24.00 15.90
C GLY A 203 -21.29 22.75 15.02
N LYS A 204 -21.79 22.77 13.79
CA LYS A 204 -21.75 21.61 12.88
C LYS A 204 -20.35 21.43 12.28
N PRO A 205 -19.94 20.17 12.00
CA PRO A 205 -18.73 19.90 11.22
C PRO A 205 -18.72 20.64 9.89
N LEU A 206 -17.57 21.19 9.50
CA LEU A 206 -17.37 21.80 8.18
C LEU A 206 -17.04 20.71 7.17
N PRO A 207 -17.87 20.49 6.13
CA PRO A 207 -17.59 19.50 5.09
C PRO A 207 -16.46 19.99 4.18
N THR A 208 -15.67 19.05 3.66
CA THR A 208 -14.60 19.34 2.69
C THR A 208 -15.09 19.49 1.27
N TYR A 209 -16.22 18.88 0.94
CA TYR A 209 -16.88 18.93 -0.37
C TYR A 209 -18.40 18.86 -0.23
N SER A 210 -19.11 19.23 -1.26
CA SER A 210 -20.57 19.21 -1.35
C SER A 210 -21.06 18.15 -2.34
N GLN A 211 -22.38 17.96 -2.40
CA GLN A 211 -22.99 17.09 -3.42
C GLN A 211 -22.75 17.61 -4.85
N THR A 212 -22.67 18.91 -5.04
CA THR A 212 -22.37 19.50 -6.36
C THR A 212 -20.99 19.11 -6.86
N ASP A 213 -19.98 19.08 -5.97
CA ASP A 213 -18.60 18.68 -6.32
C ASP A 213 -18.50 17.21 -6.76
N ILE A 214 -19.45 16.37 -6.35
CA ILE A 214 -19.51 14.95 -6.76
C ILE A 214 -20.14 14.81 -8.16
N GLN A 215 -21.03 15.75 -8.53
CA GLN A 215 -21.81 15.68 -9.77
C GLN A 215 -21.13 16.37 -10.96
N GLU A 216 -20.13 17.20 -10.71
CA GLU A 216 -19.30 17.85 -11.75
C GLU A 216 -18.18 16.91 -12.25
#